data_ba59b9e0aca9a521298acea59aebfbdc
#
_entry.id   ba59b9e0aca9a521298acea59aebfbdc
#
_cell.length_a   1.000
_cell.length_b   1.000
_cell.length_c   1.000
_cell.angle_alpha   90.00
_cell.angle_beta   90.00
_cell.angle_gamma   90.00
#
_symmetry.space_group_name_H-M   'P 1'
#
loop_
_entity.id
_entity.type
_entity.pdbx_description
1 polymer ?
#
loop_
_entity_poly.entity_id
_entity_poly.type
_entity_poly.pdbx_seq_one_letter_code
_entity_poly.pdbx_strand_id
1 'polypeptide(L)'
;NYNRTMGEIVKMPQLGETVTEGTILRWLVAVGDEVKEDDPILEISTDKVDTEVPSPFSGKVTSLLVEEGETVEVGVALMELSGDSSPKQETPEVIVEVEEKEIPKEVSTVNKDISISDNPVKDSKNLKLSPIVRKLANDNNIDLTQVSGTGKDNRITRKDIENLLSPTSSPETINQEVKEEIIPAQKVENQKETTSGSIPRLRKRIAENMILSKQTSAHVMTSVEVDYENIALLRNKIKAEFKQKEGFSLTFLPFISVATINALREFPVVNSSFDLDKNTHDLHDFINLGIAVDLNREGLLVGTIKDSDSFNLRGLARKITEVSSVLRNKEYGLEDVTGSTFTISNNGSFNSFITSPIINQPNVAILSTESIKKKPVVIESTDGSDSIAIRNTGVLSLTWDHRVFDGSTALLFLNSIKDKLENHSWVDDLN
;
A
#
# COMPACT_ATOMS: atom_id res chain seq x y z
N ASN A 1 -3.64 62.37 -12.42
CA ASN A 1 -2.67 61.69 -11.56
C ASN A 1 -3.30 60.44 -10.98
N TYR A 2 -3.10 59.33 -11.69
CA TYR A 2 -3.42 58.01 -11.21
C TYR A 2 -2.11 57.43 -10.62
N ASN A 3 -1.95 57.46 -9.31
CA ASN A 3 -0.97 56.61 -8.63
C ASN A 3 -1.52 55.18 -8.61
N ARG A 4 -0.98 54.34 -9.47
CA ARG A 4 -1.10 52.88 -9.37
C ARG A 4 -0.11 52.47 -8.28
N THR A 5 -0.59 52.20 -7.08
CA THR A 5 0.14 51.42 -6.08
C THR A 5 0.40 50.06 -6.68
N MET A 6 1.66 49.72 -6.91
CA MET A 6 2.03 48.36 -7.33
C MET A 6 1.76 47.41 -6.15
N GLY A 7 0.89 46.42 -6.35
CA GLY A 7 0.68 45.35 -5.40
C GLY A 7 1.91 44.44 -5.35
N GLU A 8 2.30 44.00 -4.17
CA GLU A 8 3.34 43.00 -3.98
C GLU A 8 2.75 41.59 -4.23
N ILE A 9 3.46 40.78 -5.01
CA ILE A 9 3.02 39.43 -5.37
C ILE A 9 3.71 38.42 -4.45
N VAL A 10 2.92 37.71 -3.67
CA VAL A 10 3.39 36.56 -2.88
C VAL A 10 3.49 35.35 -3.79
N LYS A 11 4.67 34.72 -3.80
CA LYS A 11 4.96 33.55 -4.60
C LYS A 11 5.14 32.32 -3.72
N MET A 12 4.90 31.14 -4.30
CA MET A 12 5.14 29.87 -3.64
C MET A 12 6.59 29.74 -3.21
N PRO A 13 6.88 29.68 -1.89
CA PRO A 13 8.25 29.53 -1.38
C PRO A 13 8.75 28.10 -1.57
N GLN A 14 10.06 27.90 -1.51
CA GLN A 14 10.67 26.58 -1.51
C GLN A 14 10.59 25.97 -0.10
N LEU A 15 9.76 24.96 0.10
CA LEU A 15 9.48 24.31 1.39
C LEU A 15 10.42 23.12 1.69
N GLY A 16 11.61 23.09 1.09
CA GLY A 16 12.64 22.04 1.28
C GLY A 16 13.50 21.85 0.05
N GLU A 17 14.66 21.19 0.19
CA GLU A 17 15.63 21.01 -0.90
C GLU A 17 15.11 20.15 -2.08
N THR A 18 14.07 19.34 -1.86
CA THR A 18 13.54 18.38 -2.86
C THR A 18 12.09 18.63 -3.26
N VAL A 19 11.41 19.64 -2.69
CA VAL A 19 10.01 19.95 -2.99
C VAL A 19 9.96 20.90 -4.18
N THR A 20 9.37 20.47 -5.29
CA THR A 20 9.23 21.24 -6.54
C THR A 20 7.80 21.74 -6.77
N GLU A 21 6.80 21.15 -6.11
CA GLU A 21 5.37 21.48 -6.24
C GLU A 21 4.63 21.21 -4.93
N GLY A 22 3.48 21.87 -4.72
CA GLY A 22 2.60 21.64 -3.58
C GLY A 22 1.14 21.91 -3.94
N THR A 23 0.22 21.20 -3.27
CA THR A 23 -1.22 21.36 -3.46
C THR A 23 -1.79 22.25 -2.37
N ILE A 24 -2.53 23.29 -2.72
CA ILE A 24 -3.18 24.18 -1.76
C ILE A 24 -4.33 23.44 -1.09
N LEU A 25 -4.24 23.21 0.23
CA LEU A 25 -5.29 22.56 1.00
C LEU A 25 -6.42 23.54 1.32
N ARG A 26 -6.05 24.70 1.87
CA ARG A 26 -7.00 25.77 2.20
C ARG A 26 -6.30 27.10 2.34
N TRP A 27 -7.05 28.19 2.12
CA TRP A 27 -6.65 29.53 2.43
C TRP A 27 -6.98 29.87 3.89
N LEU A 28 -6.03 30.48 4.62
CA LEU A 28 -6.22 30.92 5.99
C LEU A 28 -6.64 32.41 6.04
N VAL A 29 -6.59 33.10 4.87
CA VAL A 29 -6.92 34.51 4.71
C VAL A 29 -7.89 34.68 3.53
N ALA A 30 -8.72 35.74 3.60
CA ALA A 30 -9.70 36.07 2.56
C ALA A 30 -9.34 37.42 1.89
N VAL A 31 -9.87 37.65 0.68
CA VAL A 31 -9.71 38.94 -0.01
C VAL A 31 -10.29 40.08 0.85
N GLY A 32 -9.46 41.04 1.19
CA GLY A 32 -9.78 42.13 2.05
C GLY A 32 -9.20 42.07 3.46
N ASP A 33 -8.60 40.96 3.87
CA ASP A 33 -7.94 40.80 5.17
C ASP A 33 -6.59 41.56 5.22
N GLU A 34 -6.21 42.03 6.40
CA GLU A 34 -4.88 42.54 6.66
C GLU A 34 -3.97 41.43 7.18
N VAL A 35 -2.83 41.26 6.51
CA VAL A 35 -1.83 40.23 6.82
C VAL A 35 -0.53 40.92 7.23
N LYS A 36 0.13 40.43 8.26
CA LYS A 36 1.47 40.86 8.67
C LYS A 36 2.52 39.91 8.13
N GLU A 37 3.75 40.37 8.07
CA GLU A 37 4.91 39.54 7.80
C GLU A 37 4.96 38.39 8.83
N ASP A 38 5.20 37.16 8.36
CA ASP A 38 5.18 35.90 9.09
C ASP A 38 3.80 35.36 9.50
N ASP A 39 2.70 36.04 9.20
CA ASP A 39 1.36 35.49 9.43
C ASP A 39 1.10 34.30 8.46
N PRO A 40 0.51 33.20 8.92
CA PRO A 40 0.16 32.06 8.04
C PRO A 40 -0.97 32.46 7.08
N ILE A 41 -0.73 32.31 5.76
CA ILE A 41 -1.67 32.73 4.71
C ILE A 41 -2.41 31.60 4.08
N LEU A 42 -1.79 30.44 3.97
CA LEU A 42 -2.41 29.24 3.41
C LEU A 42 -1.72 27.97 3.92
N GLU A 43 -2.38 26.86 3.80
CA GLU A 43 -1.88 25.52 4.11
C GLU A 43 -1.65 24.72 2.83
N ILE A 44 -0.45 24.15 2.68
CA ILE A 44 -0.04 23.40 1.49
C ILE A 44 0.28 21.96 1.90
N SER A 45 -0.18 21.00 1.10
CA SER A 45 0.24 19.60 1.14
C SER A 45 1.35 19.36 0.12
N THR A 46 2.43 18.78 0.58
CA THR A 46 3.53 18.28 -0.25
C THR A 46 3.57 16.74 -0.20
N ASP A 47 4.42 16.10 -0.96
CA ASP A 47 4.61 14.64 -0.95
C ASP A 47 5.09 14.08 0.40
N LYS A 48 5.41 14.94 1.38
CA LYS A 48 6.01 14.52 2.66
C LYS A 48 5.31 15.06 3.90
N VAL A 49 4.82 16.29 3.87
CA VAL A 49 4.24 16.97 5.05
C VAL A 49 3.30 18.09 4.60
N ASP A 50 2.23 18.30 5.35
CA ASP A 50 1.39 19.48 5.26
C ASP A 50 2.03 20.60 6.05
N THR A 51 2.18 21.81 5.45
CA THR A 51 2.90 22.93 6.03
C THR A 51 2.16 24.23 5.78
N GLU A 52 2.12 25.10 6.80
CA GLU A 52 1.61 26.47 6.66
C GLU A 52 2.67 27.35 5.98
N VAL A 53 2.23 28.18 5.04
CA VAL A 53 3.07 29.15 4.34
C VAL A 53 2.88 30.51 4.98
N PRO A 54 3.96 31.12 5.53
CA PRO A 54 3.90 32.47 6.07
C PRO A 54 3.95 33.53 4.98
N SER A 55 3.35 34.70 5.25
CA SER A 55 3.43 35.84 4.36
C SER A 55 4.82 36.49 4.41
N PRO A 56 5.49 36.69 3.26
CA PRO A 56 6.77 37.40 3.24
C PRO A 56 6.64 38.94 3.37
N PHE A 57 5.42 39.46 3.35
CA PHE A 57 5.16 40.91 3.39
C PHE A 57 3.92 41.21 4.24
N SER A 58 3.88 42.43 4.80
CA SER A 58 2.67 42.96 5.43
C SER A 58 1.84 43.76 4.42
N GLY A 59 0.53 43.54 4.39
CA GLY A 59 -0.35 44.26 3.48
C GLY A 59 -1.79 43.76 3.53
N LYS A 60 -2.64 44.36 2.69
CA LYS A 60 -4.03 43.92 2.55
C LYS A 60 -4.19 43.04 1.33
N VAL A 61 -4.81 41.87 1.51
CA VAL A 61 -5.06 40.91 0.43
C VAL A 61 -5.97 41.54 -0.64
N THR A 62 -5.47 41.68 -1.86
CA THR A 62 -6.20 42.28 -2.98
C THR A 62 -6.87 41.21 -3.84
N SER A 63 -6.17 40.13 -4.12
CA SER A 63 -6.70 38.99 -4.90
C SER A 63 -5.96 37.70 -4.54
N LEU A 64 -6.69 36.57 -4.60
CA LEU A 64 -6.14 35.22 -4.59
C LEU A 64 -6.05 34.75 -6.04
N LEU A 65 -4.88 34.27 -6.47
CA LEU A 65 -4.59 33.95 -7.87
C LEU A 65 -4.74 32.45 -8.16
N VAL A 66 -4.88 31.62 -7.12
CA VAL A 66 -4.94 30.16 -7.19
C VAL A 66 -6.08 29.64 -6.32
N GLU A 67 -6.80 28.63 -6.76
CA GLU A 67 -7.94 28.03 -6.04
C GLU A 67 -7.48 26.94 -5.06
N GLU A 68 -8.33 26.64 -4.05
CA GLU A 68 -8.11 25.50 -3.16
C GLU A 68 -8.20 24.18 -3.94
N GLY A 69 -7.27 23.25 -3.66
CA GLY A 69 -7.13 21.99 -4.37
C GLY A 69 -6.24 22.03 -5.62
N GLU A 70 -5.71 23.20 -5.99
CA GLU A 70 -4.82 23.35 -7.14
C GLU A 70 -3.36 23.05 -6.75
N THR A 71 -2.61 22.35 -7.64
CA THR A 71 -1.19 22.06 -7.44
C THR A 71 -0.36 23.11 -8.18
N VAL A 72 0.55 23.75 -7.45
CA VAL A 72 1.39 24.86 -7.95
C VAL A 72 2.87 24.54 -7.78
N GLU A 73 3.69 24.95 -8.77
CA GLU A 73 5.15 24.85 -8.70
C GLU A 73 5.76 25.97 -7.85
N VAL A 74 6.94 25.74 -7.29
CA VAL A 74 7.74 26.74 -6.57
C VAL A 74 7.98 27.97 -7.46
N GLY A 75 7.68 29.17 -6.92
CA GLY A 75 7.82 30.45 -7.62
C GLY A 75 6.58 30.94 -8.36
N VAL A 76 5.49 30.16 -8.43
CA VAL A 76 4.20 30.60 -8.99
C VAL A 76 3.56 31.63 -8.08
N ALA A 77 2.90 32.63 -8.67
CA ALA A 77 2.20 33.69 -7.94
C ALA A 77 0.94 33.12 -7.26
N LEU A 78 0.83 33.31 -5.94
CA LEU A 78 -0.27 32.79 -5.11
C LEU A 78 -1.34 33.84 -4.84
N MET A 79 -0.91 35.03 -4.47
CA MET A 79 -1.82 36.13 -4.13
C MET A 79 -1.15 37.53 -4.34
N GLU A 80 -1.97 38.58 -4.38
CA GLU A 80 -1.52 39.96 -4.44
C GLU A 80 -1.87 40.69 -3.15
N LEU A 81 -0.89 41.46 -2.62
CA LEU A 81 -1.05 42.34 -1.47
C LEU A 81 -0.92 43.79 -1.89
N SER A 82 -1.79 44.70 -1.38
CA SER A 82 -1.57 46.11 -1.51
C SER A 82 -0.73 46.60 -0.31
N GLY A 83 0.53 46.94 -0.58
CA GLY A 83 1.46 47.36 0.48
C GLY A 83 1.60 48.87 0.60
N ASP A 84 1.64 49.33 1.85
CA ASP A 84 2.24 50.61 2.25
C ASP A 84 3.51 50.22 3.04
N SER A 85 4.63 50.06 2.36
CA SER A 85 5.88 49.66 3.03
C SER A 85 7.07 50.43 2.49
N SER A 86 7.70 51.14 3.40
CA SER A 86 9.05 51.67 3.28
C SER A 86 10.07 50.55 3.60
N PRO A 87 11.10 50.36 2.80
CA PRO A 87 12.09 49.33 3.03
C PRO A 87 13.10 49.76 4.09
N LYS A 88 13.29 48.92 5.10
CA LYS A 88 14.47 48.96 5.96
C LYS A 88 15.46 47.91 5.46
N GLN A 89 16.53 48.42 4.86
CA GLN A 89 17.76 47.67 4.60
C GLN A 89 18.48 47.41 5.93
N GLU A 90 18.77 46.20 6.26
CA GLU A 90 19.89 45.84 7.12
C GLU A 90 20.68 44.69 6.52
N THR A 91 21.98 44.98 6.32
CA THR A 91 23.03 44.16 5.75
C THR A 91 23.57 43.19 6.80
N PRO A 92 24.20 42.07 6.40
CA PRO A 92 24.49 40.97 7.28
C PRO A 92 25.80 41.13 8.05
N GLU A 93 25.82 40.67 9.27
CA GLU A 93 27.07 40.40 9.99
C GLU A 93 27.35 38.89 10.06
N VAL A 94 28.50 38.59 9.56
CA VAL A 94 29.18 37.29 9.54
C VAL A 94 29.79 37.04 10.93
N ILE A 95 29.59 35.88 11.51
CA ILE A 95 30.57 35.28 12.42
C ILE A 95 30.76 33.81 12.05
N VAL A 96 32.02 33.52 11.74
CA VAL A 96 32.67 32.29 11.43
C VAL A 96 33.13 31.59 12.72
N GLU A 97 32.99 30.27 12.82
CA GLU A 97 34.04 29.41 13.40
C GLU A 97 33.61 27.94 13.17
N VAL A 98 34.24 27.36 12.37
CA VAL A 98 35.19 26.32 12.05
C VAL A 98 35.47 25.32 13.21
N GLU A 99 35.11 24.07 13.03
CA GLU A 99 35.99 22.97 13.41
C GLU A 99 35.82 21.75 12.47
N GLU A 100 36.91 21.53 11.79
CA GLU A 100 37.20 20.48 10.82
C GLU A 100 37.68 19.24 11.59
N LYS A 101 37.17 18.05 11.23
CA LYS A 101 37.90 16.79 11.50
C LYS A 101 37.78 15.85 10.33
N GLU A 102 38.98 15.57 9.85
CA GLU A 102 39.35 14.81 8.66
C GLU A 102 38.91 13.35 8.65
N ILE A 103 38.67 12.90 7.42
CA ILE A 103 38.46 11.53 6.99
C ILE A 103 39.78 10.96 6.47
N PRO A 104 40.15 9.72 6.74
CA PRO A 104 41.11 9.03 5.92
C PRO A 104 40.46 8.24 4.78
N LYS A 105 40.93 8.51 3.59
CA LYS A 105 40.73 7.70 2.40
C LYS A 105 41.58 6.42 2.50
N GLU A 106 41.02 5.30 2.10
CA GLU A 106 41.80 4.24 1.50
C GLU A 106 41.10 3.66 0.27
N VAL A 107 41.88 3.64 -0.81
CA VAL A 107 41.57 3.18 -2.14
C VAL A 107 42.03 1.74 -2.26
N SER A 108 41.19 0.89 -2.85
CA SER A 108 41.72 -0.34 -3.48
C SER A 108 40.94 -0.64 -4.74
N THR A 109 41.66 -0.43 -5.82
CA THR A 109 41.37 -0.84 -7.18
C THR A 109 41.55 -2.35 -7.35
N VAL A 110 40.57 -3.00 -8.00
CA VAL A 110 40.82 -4.25 -8.74
C VAL A 110 40.15 -4.14 -10.09
N ASN A 111 41.01 -3.98 -11.12
CA ASN A 111 40.69 -4.20 -12.51
C ASN A 111 40.49 -5.69 -12.78
N LYS A 112 39.48 -6.00 -13.58
CA LYS A 112 39.53 -7.19 -14.43
C LYS A 112 38.84 -6.91 -15.75
N ASP A 113 39.69 -6.90 -16.78
CA ASP A 113 39.37 -6.79 -18.19
C ASP A 113 38.42 -7.89 -18.65
N ILE A 114 37.39 -7.51 -19.38
CA ILE A 114 36.73 -8.38 -20.35
C ILE A 114 36.62 -7.58 -21.64
N SER A 115 37.47 -7.94 -22.59
CA SER A 115 37.48 -7.48 -23.98
C SER A 115 36.24 -7.98 -24.70
N ILE A 116 35.44 -7.06 -25.25
CA ILE A 116 34.40 -7.36 -26.23
C ILE A 116 34.84 -6.73 -27.56
N SER A 117 34.96 -7.61 -28.55
CA SER A 117 35.28 -7.43 -29.93
C SER A 117 34.45 -6.34 -30.61
N ASP A 118 35.14 -5.37 -31.16
CA ASP A 118 34.62 -4.38 -32.11
C ASP A 118 34.26 -5.03 -33.44
N ASN A 119 33.03 -4.79 -33.89
CA ASN A 119 32.71 -4.80 -35.31
C ASN A 119 32.01 -3.49 -35.66
N PRO A 120 32.49 -2.71 -36.61
CA PRO A 120 31.97 -1.38 -36.89
C PRO A 120 30.73 -1.44 -37.77
N VAL A 121 29.62 -0.89 -37.28
CA VAL A 121 28.46 -0.56 -38.07
C VAL A 121 28.71 0.78 -38.76
N LYS A 122 28.52 0.79 -40.08
CA LYS A 122 28.75 1.90 -41.00
C LYS A 122 28.10 3.21 -40.57
N ASP A 123 28.91 4.27 -40.60
CA ASP A 123 28.51 5.67 -40.48
C ASP A 123 27.39 6.07 -41.44
N SER A 124 26.27 6.53 -40.90
CA SER A 124 25.34 7.37 -41.63
C SER A 124 25.37 8.78 -41.03
N LYS A 125 25.94 9.68 -41.79
CA LYS A 125 26.11 11.11 -41.51
C LYS A 125 24.73 11.82 -41.40
N ASN A 126 24.56 12.63 -40.34
CA ASN A 126 23.62 13.73 -40.20
C ASN A 126 22.19 13.49 -39.66
N LEU A 127 21.97 12.52 -38.81
CA LEU A 127 20.73 12.54 -38.01
C LEU A 127 21.03 13.05 -36.59
N LYS A 128 20.43 14.21 -36.20
CA LYS A 128 20.51 14.75 -34.84
C LYS A 128 19.62 13.90 -33.91
N LEU A 129 20.17 12.83 -33.38
CA LEU A 129 19.46 11.88 -32.50
C LEU A 129 19.82 12.18 -31.05
N SER A 130 18.83 12.02 -30.15
CA SER A 130 19.09 12.07 -28.71
C SER A 130 19.84 10.80 -28.24
N PRO A 131 20.66 10.87 -27.18
CA PRO A 131 21.39 9.70 -26.67
C PRO A 131 20.49 8.51 -26.33
N ILE A 132 19.27 8.78 -25.85
CA ILE A 132 18.25 7.79 -25.47
C ILE A 132 17.73 7.04 -26.70
N VAL A 133 17.43 7.76 -27.79
CA VAL A 133 16.94 7.18 -29.05
C VAL A 133 18.01 6.29 -29.69
N ARG A 134 19.28 6.71 -29.64
CA ARG A 134 20.40 5.93 -30.14
C ARG A 134 20.60 4.63 -29.35
N LYS A 135 20.49 4.70 -28.01
CA LYS A 135 20.59 3.51 -27.15
C LYS A 135 19.45 2.53 -27.42
N LEU A 136 18.20 3.02 -27.50
CA LEU A 136 17.02 2.18 -27.72
C LEU A 136 17.05 1.50 -29.10
N ALA A 137 17.54 2.19 -30.13
CA ALA A 137 17.70 1.63 -31.47
C ALA A 137 18.80 0.55 -31.53
N ASN A 138 19.91 0.77 -30.83
CA ASN A 138 20.97 -0.23 -30.73
C ASN A 138 20.56 -1.47 -29.95
N ASP A 139 19.88 -1.30 -28.83
CA ASP A 139 19.42 -2.40 -27.97
C ASP A 139 18.39 -3.31 -28.68
N ASN A 140 17.69 -2.77 -29.70
CA ASN A 140 16.66 -3.50 -30.45
C ASN A 140 17.03 -3.76 -31.91
N ASN A 141 18.28 -3.48 -32.34
CA ASN A 141 18.83 -3.71 -33.68
C ASN A 141 18.01 -3.02 -34.82
N ILE A 142 17.48 -1.80 -34.55
CA ILE A 142 16.64 -1.04 -35.49
C ILE A 142 17.48 -0.16 -36.40
N ASP A 143 17.31 -0.29 -37.73
CA ASP A 143 17.93 0.58 -38.70
C ASP A 143 17.21 1.94 -38.77
N LEU A 144 17.86 2.95 -38.20
CA LEU A 144 17.32 4.32 -38.09
C LEU A 144 17.16 5.02 -39.45
N THR A 145 17.71 4.47 -40.54
CA THR A 145 17.55 5.03 -41.90
C THR A 145 16.16 4.77 -42.48
N GLN A 146 15.43 3.78 -41.93
CA GLN A 146 14.08 3.39 -42.36
C GLN A 146 13.00 3.97 -41.47
N VAL A 147 13.35 4.72 -40.41
CA VAL A 147 12.41 5.29 -39.46
C VAL A 147 12.09 6.74 -39.81
N SER A 148 10.83 7.04 -40.11
CA SER A 148 10.35 8.42 -40.31
C SER A 148 10.13 9.10 -38.96
N GLY A 149 10.90 10.17 -38.67
CA GLY A 149 10.76 10.92 -37.42
C GLY A 149 9.52 11.81 -37.39
N THR A 150 8.72 11.74 -36.32
CA THR A 150 7.52 12.59 -36.11
C THR A 150 7.79 13.85 -35.28
N GLY A 151 9.03 14.05 -34.79
CA GLY A 151 9.39 15.22 -34.00
C GLY A 151 9.66 16.49 -34.84
N LYS A 152 9.85 17.64 -34.15
CA LYS A 152 10.16 18.92 -34.78
C LYS A 152 11.42 18.80 -35.65
N ASP A 153 11.35 19.28 -36.89
CA ASP A 153 12.40 19.16 -37.90
C ASP A 153 12.74 17.72 -38.33
N ASN A 154 11.73 16.85 -38.47
CA ASN A 154 11.83 15.43 -38.84
C ASN A 154 12.75 14.62 -37.90
N ARG A 155 12.88 15.01 -36.63
CA ARG A 155 13.69 14.31 -35.65
C ARG A 155 13.01 13.03 -35.19
N ILE A 156 13.73 11.91 -35.16
CA ILE A 156 13.25 10.64 -34.61
C ILE A 156 13.13 10.76 -33.09
N THR A 157 11.92 10.48 -32.56
CA THR A 157 11.59 10.51 -31.14
C THR A 157 11.59 9.10 -30.55
N ARG A 158 11.57 9.01 -29.23
CA ARG A 158 11.44 7.72 -28.52
C ARG A 158 10.17 6.96 -28.91
N LYS A 159 9.06 7.68 -29.10
CA LYS A 159 7.77 7.09 -29.50
C LYS A 159 7.79 6.46 -30.89
N ASP A 160 8.62 6.98 -31.80
CA ASP A 160 8.74 6.43 -33.16
C ASP A 160 9.39 5.05 -33.14
N ILE A 161 10.35 4.84 -32.23
CA ILE A 161 10.99 3.54 -32.02
C ILE A 161 10.06 2.57 -31.29
N GLU A 162 9.34 3.01 -30.28
CA GLU A 162 8.39 2.19 -29.51
C GLU A 162 7.22 1.71 -30.38
N ASN A 163 6.74 2.52 -31.32
CA ASN A 163 5.68 2.15 -32.27
C ASN A 163 6.11 1.07 -33.27
N LEU A 164 7.41 1.00 -33.60
CA LEU A 164 7.95 -0.06 -34.47
C LEU A 164 8.12 -1.40 -33.74
N LEU A 165 8.24 -1.36 -32.40
CA LEU A 165 8.36 -2.55 -31.57
C LEU A 165 7.01 -3.17 -31.19
N SER A 166 5.90 -2.49 -31.45
CA SER A 166 4.55 -3.00 -31.23
C SER A 166 4.04 -3.73 -32.47
N PRO A 167 3.64 -5.00 -32.42
CA PRO A 167 3.14 -5.74 -33.57
C PRO A 167 1.73 -5.29 -33.93
N THR A 168 1.60 -4.36 -34.87
CA THR A 168 0.31 -4.07 -35.50
C THR A 168 0.52 -4.00 -37.01
N SER A 169 -0.11 -4.95 -37.67
CA SER A 169 -0.25 -5.24 -39.09
C SER A 169 -0.16 -4.06 -40.06
N SER A 170 0.65 -4.24 -41.11
CA SER A 170 0.70 -3.41 -42.33
C SER A 170 -0.57 -3.45 -43.17
N PRO A 171 -0.89 -2.38 -43.86
CA PRO A 171 -1.69 -2.50 -45.08
C PRO A 171 -0.83 -2.32 -46.34
N GLU A 172 -0.89 -3.30 -47.23
CA GLU A 172 -0.39 -3.20 -48.60
C GLU A 172 -1.23 -2.23 -49.43
N THR A 173 -0.53 -1.40 -50.18
CA THR A 173 -1.10 -0.45 -51.12
C THR A 173 -1.38 -1.18 -52.44
N ILE A 174 -2.64 -1.24 -52.82
CA ILE A 174 -3.05 -1.51 -54.23
C ILE A 174 -3.97 -0.35 -54.70
N ASN A 175 -3.44 0.44 -55.63
CA ASN A 175 -4.21 1.43 -56.41
C ASN A 175 -5.06 0.69 -57.41
N GLN A 176 -6.38 0.87 -57.34
CA GLN A 176 -7.29 0.81 -58.48
C GLN A 176 -8.46 1.76 -58.26
N GLU A 177 -8.60 2.73 -59.17
CA GLU A 177 -9.76 3.61 -59.31
C GLU A 177 -11.03 2.80 -59.58
N VAL A 178 -12.05 2.93 -58.73
CA VAL A 178 -13.45 2.63 -59.07
C VAL A 178 -14.33 3.68 -58.43
N LYS A 179 -15.22 4.20 -59.29
CA LYS A 179 -16.17 5.29 -59.01
C LYS A 179 -17.08 5.06 -57.83
N GLU A 180 -17.30 6.15 -57.11
CA GLU A 180 -18.23 6.31 -56.01
C GLU A 180 -19.66 5.91 -56.33
N GLU A 181 -20.19 4.98 -55.51
CA GLU A 181 -21.59 4.96 -55.12
C GLU A 181 -21.66 5.16 -53.62
N ILE A 182 -22.19 6.29 -53.20
CA ILE A 182 -22.34 6.68 -51.80
C ILE A 182 -23.48 5.86 -51.18
N ILE A 183 -23.14 4.79 -50.47
CA ILE A 183 -24.05 4.14 -49.50
C ILE A 183 -23.79 4.78 -48.16
N PRO A 184 -24.80 5.31 -47.43
CA PRO A 184 -24.57 5.93 -46.15
C PRO A 184 -24.09 4.86 -45.15
N ALA A 185 -22.88 5.04 -44.63
CA ALA A 185 -22.30 4.19 -43.57
C ALA A 185 -23.21 4.23 -42.34
N GLN A 186 -23.93 3.14 -42.10
CA GLN A 186 -24.53 2.89 -40.80
C GLN A 186 -23.40 2.77 -39.80
N LYS A 187 -23.33 3.76 -38.92
CA LYS A 187 -22.49 3.75 -37.72
C LYS A 187 -23.00 2.60 -36.84
N VAL A 188 -22.34 1.43 -36.90
CA VAL A 188 -22.55 0.39 -35.94
C VAL A 188 -21.85 0.87 -34.67
N GLU A 189 -22.55 1.63 -33.85
CA GLU A 189 -22.19 1.83 -32.44
C GLU A 189 -22.40 0.49 -31.73
N ASN A 190 -21.33 -0.28 -31.64
CA ASN A 190 -21.22 -1.33 -30.63
C ASN A 190 -21.14 -0.67 -29.26
N GLN A 191 -22.24 -0.12 -28.80
CA GLN A 191 -22.43 0.21 -27.40
C GLN A 191 -22.49 -1.12 -26.67
N LYS A 192 -21.35 -1.52 -26.06
CA LYS A 192 -21.37 -2.51 -24.98
C LYS A 192 -22.29 -1.92 -23.92
N GLU A 193 -23.48 -2.47 -23.77
CA GLU A 193 -24.40 -2.07 -22.72
C GLU A 193 -23.71 -2.32 -21.37
N THR A 194 -23.34 -1.25 -20.70
CA THR A 194 -22.88 -1.30 -19.32
C THR A 194 -24.11 -1.42 -18.43
N THR A 195 -24.34 -2.59 -17.86
CA THR A 195 -25.41 -2.78 -16.90
C THR A 195 -25.04 -2.04 -15.61
N SER A 196 -25.59 -0.85 -15.41
CA SER A 196 -25.47 -0.13 -14.14
C SER A 196 -26.56 -0.60 -13.18
N GLY A 197 -26.15 -1.03 -11.96
CA GLY A 197 -27.06 -1.43 -10.89
C GLY A 197 -26.76 -0.69 -9.60
N SER A 198 -27.72 -0.59 -8.69
CA SER A 198 -27.50 -0.05 -7.36
C SER A 198 -26.58 -0.97 -6.54
N ILE A 199 -25.68 -0.39 -5.74
CA ILE A 199 -24.80 -1.15 -4.85
C ILE A 199 -25.65 -1.81 -3.75
N PRO A 200 -25.58 -3.13 -3.54
CA PRO A 200 -26.29 -3.81 -2.46
C PRO A 200 -25.93 -3.21 -1.09
N ARG A 201 -26.92 -3.10 -0.20
CA ARG A 201 -26.77 -2.45 1.12
C ARG A 201 -25.57 -3.01 1.93
N LEU A 202 -25.41 -4.34 1.95
CA LEU A 202 -24.28 -5.00 2.62
C LEU A 202 -22.93 -4.54 2.02
N ARG A 203 -22.82 -4.52 0.69
CA ARG A 203 -21.59 -4.11 0.00
C ARG A 203 -21.23 -2.65 0.27
N LYS A 204 -22.24 -1.77 0.31
CA LYS A 204 -22.06 -0.36 0.65
C LYS A 204 -21.48 -0.21 2.07
N ARG A 205 -22.03 -0.93 3.05
CA ARG A 205 -21.57 -0.88 4.44
C ARG A 205 -20.15 -1.43 4.61
N ILE A 206 -19.84 -2.52 3.90
CA ILE A 206 -18.46 -3.05 3.87
C ILE A 206 -17.49 -2.00 3.30
N ALA A 207 -17.85 -1.35 2.20
CA ALA A 207 -17.00 -0.32 1.57
C ALA A 207 -16.75 0.86 2.53
N GLU A 208 -17.79 1.38 3.16
CA GLU A 208 -17.70 2.45 4.17
C GLU A 208 -16.76 2.06 5.32
N ASN A 209 -16.92 0.85 5.89
CA ASN A 209 -16.05 0.37 6.97
C ASN A 209 -14.59 0.19 6.53
N MET A 210 -14.34 -0.26 5.29
CA MET A 210 -12.97 -0.44 4.78
C MET A 210 -12.28 0.91 4.56
N ILE A 211 -12.98 1.90 4.02
CA ILE A 211 -12.48 3.27 3.88
C ILE A 211 -12.17 3.85 5.26
N LEU A 212 -13.12 3.78 6.19
CA LEU A 212 -12.94 4.26 7.56
C LEU A 212 -11.70 3.64 8.20
N SER A 213 -11.53 2.32 8.10
CA SER A 213 -10.37 1.64 8.69
C SER A 213 -9.05 2.10 8.08
N LYS A 214 -9.00 2.31 6.76
CA LYS A 214 -7.78 2.80 6.09
C LYS A 214 -7.43 4.24 6.44
N GLN A 215 -8.42 5.07 6.72
CA GLN A 215 -8.24 6.45 7.16
C GLN A 215 -7.89 6.55 8.66
N THR A 216 -8.40 5.61 9.48
CA THR A 216 -8.18 5.63 10.93
C THR A 216 -6.82 5.06 11.31
N SER A 217 -6.40 3.94 10.73
CA SER A 217 -5.22 3.18 11.18
C SER A 217 -4.04 3.30 10.22
N ALA A 218 -2.84 3.49 10.76
CA ALA A 218 -1.57 3.45 10.02
C ALA A 218 -1.15 1.98 9.77
N HIS A 219 -1.72 1.37 8.71
CA HIS A 219 -1.53 -0.04 8.38
C HIS A 219 -0.11 -0.38 7.94
N VAL A 220 0.55 -1.24 8.68
CA VAL A 220 1.81 -1.91 8.30
C VAL A 220 1.62 -3.41 8.36
N MET A 221 2.34 -4.18 7.55
CA MET A 221 2.26 -5.63 7.51
C MET A 221 3.65 -6.27 7.65
N THR A 222 3.71 -7.36 8.39
CA THR A 222 4.86 -8.29 8.40
C THR A 222 4.39 -9.73 8.35
N SER A 223 5.28 -10.66 8.00
CA SER A 223 4.92 -12.07 7.84
C SER A 223 6.03 -12.99 8.31
N VAL A 224 5.65 -14.19 8.76
CA VAL A 224 6.56 -15.28 9.12
C VAL A 224 6.11 -16.58 8.45
N GLU A 225 7.05 -17.42 8.06
CA GLU A 225 6.75 -18.78 7.61
C GLU A 225 6.74 -19.72 8.81
N VAL A 226 5.76 -20.63 8.84
CA VAL A 226 5.51 -21.59 9.92
C VAL A 226 5.54 -23.01 9.38
N ASP A 227 6.18 -23.93 10.07
CA ASP A 227 6.13 -25.38 9.83
C ASP A 227 4.95 -26.01 10.58
N TYR A 228 3.97 -26.48 9.83
CA TYR A 228 2.75 -27.14 10.34
C TYR A 228 2.85 -28.68 10.33
N GLU A 229 4.03 -29.27 10.10
CA GLU A 229 4.14 -30.73 9.90
C GLU A 229 3.64 -31.51 11.11
N ASN A 230 4.01 -31.11 12.33
CA ASN A 230 3.56 -31.80 13.54
C ASN A 230 2.04 -31.78 13.69
N ILE A 231 1.41 -30.62 13.41
CA ILE A 231 -0.06 -30.48 13.41
C ILE A 231 -0.68 -31.29 12.28
N ALA A 232 -0.09 -31.29 11.09
CA ALA A 232 -0.59 -32.03 9.94
C ALA A 232 -0.59 -33.57 10.20
N LEU A 233 0.49 -34.07 10.79
CA LEU A 233 0.61 -35.48 11.17
C LEU A 233 -0.41 -35.87 12.23
N LEU A 234 -0.52 -35.08 13.32
CA LEU A 234 -1.52 -35.31 14.36
C LEU A 234 -2.95 -35.29 13.78
N ARG A 235 -3.28 -34.22 13.04
CA ARG A 235 -4.59 -34.05 12.41
C ARG A 235 -4.94 -35.21 11.48
N ASN A 236 -3.98 -35.68 10.69
CA ASN A 236 -4.19 -36.85 9.81
C ASN A 236 -4.49 -38.13 10.58
N LYS A 237 -3.85 -38.31 11.75
CA LYS A 237 -4.04 -39.47 12.63
C LYS A 237 -5.45 -39.50 13.23
N ILE A 238 -5.99 -38.35 13.65
CA ILE A 238 -7.24 -38.26 14.42
C ILE A 238 -8.46 -37.79 13.61
N LYS A 239 -8.30 -37.33 12.37
CA LYS A 239 -9.37 -36.68 11.58
C LYS A 239 -10.64 -37.52 11.41
N ALA A 240 -10.50 -38.83 11.28
CA ALA A 240 -11.66 -39.72 11.11
C ALA A 240 -12.47 -39.84 12.41
N GLU A 241 -11.80 -40.10 13.52
CA GLU A 241 -12.40 -40.17 14.85
C GLU A 241 -13.02 -38.84 15.28
N PHE A 242 -12.29 -37.74 15.06
CA PHE A 242 -12.77 -36.40 15.34
C PHE A 242 -14.07 -36.07 14.57
N LYS A 243 -14.08 -36.38 13.25
CA LYS A 243 -15.28 -36.15 12.44
C LYS A 243 -16.46 -37.03 12.87
N GLN A 244 -16.21 -38.26 13.32
CA GLN A 244 -17.27 -39.15 13.83
C GLN A 244 -17.87 -38.62 15.14
N LYS A 245 -17.01 -38.07 16.04
CA LYS A 245 -17.46 -37.56 17.34
C LYS A 245 -18.09 -36.15 17.27
N GLU A 246 -17.56 -35.29 16.43
CA GLU A 246 -17.93 -33.88 16.39
C GLU A 246 -18.87 -33.51 15.23
N GLY A 247 -18.99 -34.37 14.21
CA GLY A 247 -19.83 -34.12 13.03
C GLY A 247 -19.17 -33.26 11.95
N PHE A 248 -18.03 -32.66 12.20
CA PHE A 248 -17.28 -31.81 11.26
C PHE A 248 -15.79 -32.15 11.23
N SER A 249 -15.08 -31.63 10.22
CA SER A 249 -13.65 -31.93 10.04
C SER A 249 -12.77 -30.97 10.81
N LEU A 250 -11.77 -31.48 11.53
CA LEU A 250 -10.74 -30.66 12.19
C LEU A 250 -9.84 -29.98 11.14
N THR A 251 -9.82 -28.65 11.12
CA THR A 251 -8.99 -27.82 10.25
C THR A 251 -7.75 -27.31 10.99
N PHE A 252 -6.88 -26.54 10.33
CA PHE A 252 -5.73 -25.89 10.97
C PHE A 252 -6.13 -24.67 11.80
N LEU A 253 -7.25 -24.02 11.46
CA LEU A 253 -7.66 -22.75 12.09
C LEU A 253 -7.83 -22.84 13.62
N PRO A 254 -8.41 -23.89 14.22
CA PRO A 254 -8.46 -24.01 15.68
C PRO A 254 -7.09 -23.99 16.35
N PHE A 255 -6.08 -24.66 15.76
CA PHE A 255 -4.71 -24.65 16.28
C PHE A 255 -4.09 -23.25 16.23
N ILE A 256 -4.27 -22.56 15.09
CA ILE A 256 -3.83 -21.17 14.92
C ILE A 256 -4.54 -20.25 15.91
N SER A 257 -5.85 -20.47 16.15
CA SER A 257 -6.63 -19.68 17.11
C SER A 257 -6.12 -19.85 18.54
N VAL A 258 -5.83 -21.09 18.99
CA VAL A 258 -5.25 -21.35 20.33
C VAL A 258 -3.88 -20.67 20.45
N ALA A 259 -3.01 -20.82 19.45
CA ALA A 259 -1.70 -20.20 19.45
C ALA A 259 -1.79 -18.67 19.50
N THR A 260 -2.75 -18.09 18.73
CA THR A 260 -3.00 -16.65 18.73
C THR A 260 -3.51 -16.15 20.10
N ILE A 261 -4.46 -16.85 20.71
CA ILE A 261 -4.98 -16.50 22.04
C ILE A 261 -3.87 -16.49 23.08
N ASN A 262 -2.96 -17.48 23.06
CA ASN A 262 -1.83 -17.50 23.98
C ASN A 262 -0.89 -16.31 23.75
N ALA A 263 -0.60 -15.98 22.48
CA ALA A 263 0.22 -14.82 22.16
C ALA A 263 -0.46 -13.48 22.55
N LEU A 264 -1.79 -13.36 22.42
CA LEU A 264 -2.53 -12.16 22.87
C LEU A 264 -2.42 -11.94 24.39
N ARG A 265 -2.34 -13.02 25.18
CA ARG A 265 -2.09 -12.92 26.63
C ARG A 265 -0.65 -12.48 26.95
N GLU A 266 0.31 -12.88 26.13
CA GLU A 266 1.72 -12.49 26.25
C GLU A 266 1.97 -11.05 25.79
N PHE A 267 1.21 -10.59 24.78
CA PHE A 267 1.32 -9.26 24.19
C PHE A 267 -0.01 -8.49 24.28
N PRO A 268 -0.41 -8.00 25.48
CA PRO A 268 -1.73 -7.35 25.67
C PRO A 268 -1.96 -6.13 24.78
N VAL A 269 -0.89 -5.42 24.38
CA VAL A 269 -0.97 -4.27 23.47
C VAL A 269 -1.57 -4.63 22.10
N VAL A 270 -1.46 -5.88 21.66
CA VAL A 270 -2.03 -6.38 20.41
C VAL A 270 -3.54 -6.67 20.56
N ASN A 271 -4.00 -6.92 21.81
CA ASN A 271 -5.42 -7.11 22.16
C ASN A 271 -6.00 -5.82 22.74
N SER A 272 -6.02 -4.75 21.95
CA SER A 272 -6.42 -3.42 22.42
C SER A 272 -7.27 -2.68 21.41
N SER A 273 -7.82 -1.54 21.80
CA SER A 273 -8.42 -0.54 20.94
C SER A 273 -7.76 0.83 21.17
N PHE A 274 -7.64 1.61 20.11
CA PHE A 274 -6.93 2.88 20.13
C PHE A 274 -7.76 3.96 19.44
N ASP A 275 -8.04 5.05 20.17
CA ASP A 275 -8.81 6.19 19.68
C ASP A 275 -8.02 7.47 19.95
N LEU A 276 -7.46 8.05 18.88
CA LEU A 276 -6.62 9.25 18.97
C LEU A 276 -7.47 10.50 19.30
N ASP A 277 -8.70 10.57 18.79
CA ASP A 277 -9.59 11.73 19.00
C ASP A 277 -10.04 11.82 20.45
N LYS A 278 -10.30 10.66 21.07
CA LYS A 278 -10.63 10.56 22.50
C LYS A 278 -9.40 10.51 23.41
N ASN A 279 -8.20 10.38 22.82
CA ASN A 279 -6.94 10.18 23.55
C ASN A 279 -7.01 8.96 24.52
N THR A 280 -7.55 7.81 24.02
CA THR A 280 -7.66 6.57 24.80
C THR A 280 -6.95 5.41 24.13
N HIS A 281 -6.33 4.57 24.96
CA HIS A 281 -5.77 3.29 24.57
C HIS A 281 -6.21 2.24 25.57
N ASP A 282 -7.19 1.41 25.16
CA ASP A 282 -7.86 0.46 26.04
C ASP A 282 -7.31 -0.95 25.80
N LEU A 283 -6.57 -1.49 26.77
CA LEU A 283 -6.12 -2.88 26.79
C LEU A 283 -7.27 -3.77 27.29
N HIS A 284 -7.59 -4.83 26.54
CA HIS A 284 -8.66 -5.75 26.93
C HIS A 284 -8.10 -6.90 27.76
N ASP A 285 -8.71 -7.17 28.92
CA ASP A 285 -8.41 -8.30 29.80
C ASP A 285 -9.12 -9.60 29.42
N PHE A 286 -10.01 -9.53 28.43
CA PHE A 286 -10.74 -10.63 27.79
C PHE A 286 -10.38 -10.74 26.30
N ILE A 287 -10.58 -11.91 25.70
CA ILE A 287 -10.29 -12.12 24.28
C ILE A 287 -11.57 -12.57 23.53
N ASN A 288 -12.11 -11.68 22.74
CA ASN A 288 -13.19 -11.97 21.80
C ASN A 288 -12.60 -12.12 20.39
N LEU A 289 -12.50 -13.37 19.92
CA LEU A 289 -11.84 -13.66 18.65
C LEU A 289 -12.80 -13.48 17.47
N GLY A 290 -12.50 -12.53 16.61
CA GLY A 290 -13.19 -12.33 15.35
C GLY A 290 -12.69 -13.32 14.28
N ILE A 291 -13.58 -14.02 13.62
CA ILE A 291 -13.27 -14.91 12.48
C ILE A 291 -13.92 -14.34 11.22
N ALA A 292 -13.09 -14.02 10.22
CA ALA A 292 -13.59 -13.55 8.93
C ALA A 292 -14.19 -14.72 8.12
N VAL A 293 -15.44 -14.59 7.73
CA VAL A 293 -16.24 -15.59 7.02
C VAL A 293 -16.71 -15.04 5.68
N ASP A 294 -16.38 -15.71 4.59
CA ASP A 294 -16.92 -15.43 3.26
C ASP A 294 -18.38 -15.92 3.16
N LEU A 295 -19.27 -15.02 2.72
CA LEU A 295 -20.69 -15.28 2.50
C LEU A 295 -20.97 -15.69 1.05
N ASN A 296 -20.32 -16.75 0.57
CA ASN A 296 -20.50 -17.27 -0.79
C ASN A 296 -20.29 -16.20 -1.88
N ARG A 297 -19.31 -15.32 -1.71
CA ARG A 297 -18.93 -14.18 -2.58
C ARG A 297 -19.90 -12.98 -2.56
N GLU A 298 -20.96 -13.01 -1.75
CA GLU A 298 -21.81 -11.83 -1.55
C GLU A 298 -21.11 -10.74 -0.71
N GLY A 299 -20.22 -11.16 0.20
CA GLY A 299 -19.45 -10.29 1.08
C GLY A 299 -18.61 -11.09 2.07
N LEU A 300 -17.93 -10.38 2.95
CA LEU A 300 -17.19 -10.94 4.06
C LEU A 300 -17.71 -10.29 5.35
N LEU A 301 -18.02 -11.10 6.36
CA LEU A 301 -18.34 -10.64 7.71
C LEU A 301 -17.37 -11.26 8.72
N VAL A 302 -17.13 -10.53 9.80
CA VAL A 302 -16.38 -11.01 10.95
C VAL A 302 -17.36 -11.49 12.00
N GLY A 303 -17.37 -12.79 12.27
CA GLY A 303 -18.16 -13.37 13.37
C GLY A 303 -17.33 -13.43 14.64
N THR A 304 -17.92 -13.09 15.78
CA THR A 304 -17.23 -12.96 17.05
C THR A 304 -17.46 -14.17 17.96
N ILE A 305 -16.37 -14.78 18.43
CA ILE A 305 -16.38 -15.80 19.47
C ILE A 305 -16.04 -15.08 20.79
N LYS A 306 -17.04 -14.85 21.62
CA LYS A 306 -16.86 -14.20 22.92
C LYS A 306 -16.11 -15.13 23.88
N ASP A 307 -15.32 -14.55 24.79
CA ASP A 307 -14.54 -15.26 25.81
C ASP A 307 -13.76 -16.47 25.23
N SER A 308 -13.17 -16.24 24.07
CA SER A 308 -12.54 -17.31 23.26
C SER A 308 -11.37 -17.98 23.99
N ASP A 309 -10.80 -17.33 24.95
CA ASP A 309 -9.73 -17.84 25.83
C ASP A 309 -10.22 -18.80 26.94
N SER A 310 -11.55 -18.95 27.10
CA SER A 310 -12.14 -19.96 27.99
C SER A 310 -12.27 -21.35 27.33
N PHE A 311 -12.08 -21.44 26.00
CA PHE A 311 -12.25 -22.69 25.26
C PHE A 311 -10.90 -23.40 25.03
N ASN A 312 -10.92 -24.74 25.15
CA ASN A 312 -9.83 -25.57 24.66
C ASN A 312 -9.91 -25.70 23.12
N LEU A 313 -8.92 -26.39 22.50
CA LEU A 313 -8.82 -26.58 21.05
C LEU A 313 -10.14 -27.14 20.45
N ARG A 314 -10.74 -28.14 21.10
CA ARG A 314 -12.00 -28.77 20.66
C ARG A 314 -13.18 -27.80 20.74
N GLY A 315 -13.29 -27.06 21.84
CA GLY A 315 -14.29 -26.01 22.04
C GLY A 315 -14.20 -24.92 20.98
N LEU A 316 -13.00 -24.41 20.70
CA LEU A 316 -12.77 -23.44 19.63
C LEU A 316 -13.13 -23.99 18.26
N ALA A 317 -12.80 -25.26 17.95
CA ALA A 317 -13.17 -25.89 16.69
C ALA A 317 -14.68 -25.93 16.48
N ARG A 318 -15.45 -26.23 17.53
CA ARG A 318 -16.93 -26.17 17.53
C ARG A 318 -17.43 -24.75 17.30
N LYS A 319 -16.92 -23.77 18.07
CA LYS A 319 -17.33 -22.36 17.96
C LYS A 319 -17.03 -21.75 16.62
N ILE A 320 -15.86 -22.01 16.04
CA ILE A 320 -15.50 -21.56 14.69
C ILE A 320 -16.46 -22.13 13.64
N THR A 321 -16.84 -23.40 13.78
CA THR A 321 -17.77 -24.07 12.86
C THR A 321 -19.18 -23.48 13.01
N GLU A 322 -19.65 -23.30 14.25
CA GLU A 322 -20.96 -22.70 14.59
C GLU A 322 -21.09 -21.29 14.02
N VAL A 323 -20.16 -20.39 14.35
CA VAL A 323 -20.14 -19.00 13.86
C VAL A 323 -20.13 -18.94 12.33
N SER A 324 -19.29 -19.79 11.69
CA SER A 324 -19.23 -19.84 10.22
C SER A 324 -20.53 -20.31 9.59
N SER A 325 -21.25 -21.23 10.24
CA SER A 325 -22.57 -21.73 9.78
C SER A 325 -23.65 -20.67 9.93
N VAL A 326 -23.76 -20.07 11.11
CA VAL A 326 -24.73 -19.01 11.44
C VAL A 326 -24.60 -17.83 10.45
N LEU A 327 -23.37 -17.40 10.15
CA LEU A 327 -23.14 -16.30 9.22
C LEU A 327 -23.52 -16.68 7.77
N ARG A 328 -23.13 -17.88 7.29
CA ARG A 328 -23.46 -18.32 5.92
C ARG A 328 -24.95 -18.55 5.72
N ASN A 329 -25.65 -19.00 6.77
CA ASN A 329 -27.10 -19.17 6.75
C ASN A 329 -27.87 -17.85 6.91
N LYS A 330 -27.16 -16.74 7.19
CA LYS A 330 -27.74 -15.42 7.47
C LYS A 330 -28.66 -15.40 8.71
N GLU A 331 -28.36 -16.26 9.70
CA GLU A 331 -29.12 -16.43 10.96
C GLU A 331 -28.48 -15.62 12.11
N TYR A 332 -27.61 -14.65 11.80
CA TYR A 332 -26.84 -13.87 12.78
C TYR A 332 -27.57 -12.60 13.24
N GLY A 333 -27.38 -12.26 14.51
CA GLY A 333 -27.72 -10.97 15.10
C GLY A 333 -26.53 -10.00 15.12
N LEU A 334 -26.76 -8.80 15.65
CA LEU A 334 -25.73 -7.77 15.81
C LEU A 334 -24.60 -8.25 16.73
N GLU A 335 -24.97 -8.97 17.79
CA GLU A 335 -24.03 -9.51 18.78
C GLU A 335 -23.05 -10.55 18.24
N ASP A 336 -23.42 -11.23 17.14
CA ASP A 336 -22.55 -12.23 16.49
C ASP A 336 -21.47 -11.61 15.62
N VAL A 337 -21.61 -10.33 15.24
CA VAL A 337 -20.73 -9.62 14.30
C VAL A 337 -20.08 -8.37 14.89
N THR A 338 -20.21 -8.17 16.21
CA THR A 338 -19.61 -7.02 16.91
C THR A 338 -18.84 -7.47 18.14
N GLY A 339 -17.97 -6.58 18.66
CA GLY A 339 -17.27 -6.77 19.93
C GLY A 339 -16.07 -7.70 19.88
N SER A 340 -15.52 -8.01 18.69
CA SER A 340 -14.23 -8.68 18.59
C SER A 340 -13.11 -7.76 19.04
N THR A 341 -12.13 -8.31 19.77
CA THR A 341 -10.92 -7.58 20.23
C THR A 341 -9.72 -7.85 19.34
N PHE A 342 -9.71 -8.97 18.63
CA PHE A 342 -8.70 -9.35 17.63
C PHE A 342 -9.36 -10.18 16.52
N THR A 343 -8.91 -10.05 15.29
CA THR A 343 -9.52 -10.73 14.14
C THR A 343 -8.52 -11.67 13.44
N ILE A 344 -9.00 -12.86 13.03
CA ILE A 344 -8.27 -13.79 12.15
C ILE A 344 -9.00 -13.89 10.80
N SER A 345 -8.28 -13.65 9.71
CA SER A 345 -8.72 -13.87 8.33
C SER A 345 -8.10 -15.14 7.77
N ASN A 346 -8.93 -16.13 7.42
CA ASN A 346 -8.45 -17.41 6.89
C ASN A 346 -8.56 -17.47 5.36
N ASN A 347 -7.46 -17.17 4.67
CA ASN A 347 -7.35 -17.18 3.21
C ASN A 347 -6.80 -18.51 2.65
N GLY A 348 -6.45 -19.44 3.52
CA GLY A 348 -5.84 -20.72 3.15
C GLY A 348 -6.67 -21.57 2.18
N SER A 349 -8.00 -21.51 2.28
CA SER A 349 -8.92 -22.20 1.38
C SER A 349 -8.90 -21.67 -0.07
N PHE A 350 -8.42 -20.44 -0.29
CA PHE A 350 -8.36 -19.77 -1.58
C PHE A 350 -6.99 -19.87 -2.27
N ASN A 351 -6.11 -20.74 -1.76
CA ASN A 351 -4.78 -20.98 -2.30
C ASN A 351 -3.84 -19.75 -2.25
N SER A 352 -4.05 -18.86 -1.29
CA SER A 352 -3.25 -17.66 -1.07
C SER A 352 -1.82 -17.97 -0.62
N PHE A 353 -0.89 -17.03 -0.85
CA PHE A 353 0.50 -17.12 -0.38
C PHE A 353 0.80 -16.07 0.68
N ILE A 354 0.37 -14.84 0.47
CA ILE A 354 0.49 -13.73 1.40
C ILE A 354 -0.66 -12.76 1.16
N THR A 355 -1.24 -12.23 2.22
CA THR A 355 -2.34 -11.27 2.15
C THR A 355 -2.09 -10.17 3.19
N SER A 356 -2.37 -8.92 2.82
CA SER A 356 -2.39 -7.77 3.72
C SER A 356 -3.85 -7.40 4.00
N PRO A 357 -4.49 -7.96 5.04
CA PRO A 357 -5.87 -7.65 5.35
C PRO A 357 -6.02 -6.23 5.92
N ILE A 358 -7.18 -5.61 5.70
CA ILE A 358 -7.54 -4.36 6.33
C ILE A 358 -8.03 -4.65 7.76
N ILE A 359 -7.59 -3.86 8.73
CA ILE A 359 -7.95 -4.02 10.14
C ILE A 359 -9.46 -3.87 10.32
N ASN A 360 -10.06 -4.77 11.10
CA ASN A 360 -11.47 -4.68 11.50
C ASN A 360 -11.59 -3.76 12.72
N GLN A 361 -12.06 -2.52 12.51
CA GLN A 361 -12.20 -1.56 13.60
C GLN A 361 -13.18 -2.06 14.69
N PRO A 362 -12.93 -1.83 16.00
CA PRO A 362 -11.85 -1.01 16.60
C PRO A 362 -10.56 -1.81 16.93
N ASN A 363 -10.37 -3.02 16.39
CA ASN A 363 -9.15 -3.77 16.64
C ASN A 363 -7.93 -2.99 16.16
N VAL A 364 -6.79 -3.21 16.80
CA VAL A 364 -5.49 -2.61 16.39
C VAL A 364 -4.69 -3.52 15.46
N ALA A 365 -5.10 -4.77 15.31
CA ALA A 365 -4.41 -5.72 14.43
C ALA A 365 -5.35 -6.80 13.88
N ILE A 366 -4.91 -7.45 12.81
CA ILE A 366 -5.58 -8.59 12.17
C ILE A 366 -4.54 -9.59 11.67
N LEU A 367 -4.74 -10.86 12.00
CA LEU A 367 -3.90 -11.97 11.54
C LEU A 367 -4.50 -12.59 10.27
N SER A 368 -3.71 -12.71 9.20
CA SER A 368 -4.06 -13.50 8.03
C SER A 368 -3.35 -14.85 8.08
N THR A 369 -4.07 -15.92 7.80
CA THR A 369 -3.51 -17.27 7.64
C THR A 369 -3.64 -17.71 6.19
N GLU A 370 -2.53 -18.21 5.65
CA GLU A 370 -2.44 -18.52 4.23
C GLU A 370 -2.53 -20.04 3.97
N SER A 371 -2.40 -20.44 2.71
CA SER A 371 -2.46 -21.85 2.33
C SER A 371 -1.29 -22.64 2.90
N ILE A 372 -1.58 -23.73 3.57
CA ILE A 372 -0.58 -24.68 4.05
C ILE A 372 -0.32 -25.70 2.94
N LYS A 373 0.93 -25.75 2.46
CA LYS A 373 1.35 -26.58 1.33
C LYS A 373 2.64 -27.32 1.65
N LYS A 374 2.83 -28.47 1.00
CA LYS A 374 4.10 -29.19 1.06
C LYS A 374 5.18 -28.44 0.29
N LYS A 375 6.29 -28.16 0.98
CA LYS A 375 7.50 -27.54 0.41
C LYS A 375 8.75 -28.33 0.82
N PRO A 376 9.82 -28.33 0.00
CA PRO A 376 11.13 -28.76 0.46
C PRO A 376 11.69 -27.70 1.40
N VAL A 377 12.13 -28.12 2.58
CA VAL A 377 12.78 -27.26 3.58
C VAL A 377 14.08 -27.92 4.03
N VAL A 378 15.04 -27.10 4.46
CA VAL A 378 16.25 -27.59 5.12
C VAL A 378 15.91 -27.88 6.57
N ILE A 379 16.34 -29.05 7.05
CA ILE A 379 16.25 -29.45 8.45
C ILE A 379 17.68 -29.69 8.94
N GLU A 380 18.05 -29.00 10.01
CA GLU A 380 19.28 -29.27 10.73
C GLU A 380 19.10 -30.47 11.64
N SER A 381 19.94 -31.49 11.48
CA SER A 381 19.97 -32.67 12.32
C SER A 381 20.73 -32.40 13.63
N THR A 382 20.55 -33.25 14.64
CA THR A 382 21.20 -33.11 15.96
C THR A 382 22.73 -33.14 15.90
N ASP A 383 23.31 -33.67 14.82
CA ASP A 383 24.77 -33.69 14.58
C ASP A 383 25.26 -32.44 13.81
N GLY A 384 24.38 -31.44 13.53
CA GLY A 384 24.69 -30.22 12.78
C GLY A 384 24.73 -30.40 11.28
N SER A 385 24.33 -31.57 10.74
CA SER A 385 24.21 -31.79 9.31
C SER A 385 22.86 -31.33 8.77
N ASP A 386 22.88 -30.71 7.56
CA ASP A 386 21.67 -30.30 6.85
C ASP A 386 21.09 -31.44 6.02
N SER A 387 19.77 -31.55 6.04
CA SER A 387 19.01 -32.46 5.18
C SER A 387 17.80 -31.77 4.57
N ILE A 388 17.36 -32.24 3.40
CA ILE A 388 16.13 -31.73 2.77
C ILE A 388 14.97 -32.62 3.15
N ALA A 389 13.92 -32.03 3.72
CA ALA A 389 12.67 -32.71 4.01
C ALA A 389 11.48 -32.03 3.33
N ILE A 390 10.42 -32.79 3.09
CA ILE A 390 9.13 -32.24 2.66
C ILE A 390 8.31 -31.95 3.89
N ARG A 391 7.94 -30.68 4.10
CA ARG A 391 7.15 -30.19 5.23
C ARG A 391 5.89 -29.46 4.78
N ASN A 392 4.86 -29.54 5.59
CA ASN A 392 3.67 -28.71 5.43
C ASN A 392 3.96 -27.32 5.98
N THR A 393 4.23 -26.33 5.13
CA THR A 393 4.53 -24.95 5.52
C THR A 393 3.44 -24.00 5.08
N GLY A 394 3.24 -22.93 5.83
CA GLY A 394 2.31 -21.85 5.52
C GLY A 394 2.84 -20.52 6.05
N VAL A 395 2.24 -19.42 5.61
CA VAL A 395 2.60 -18.08 6.04
C VAL A 395 1.53 -17.53 6.97
N LEU A 396 1.96 -16.89 8.04
CA LEU A 396 1.14 -16.02 8.87
C LEU A 396 1.53 -14.57 8.59
N SER A 397 0.55 -13.71 8.32
CA SER A 397 0.75 -12.29 8.08
C SER A 397 -0.03 -11.49 9.12
N LEU A 398 0.62 -10.54 9.77
CA LEU A 398 -0.02 -9.60 10.69
C LEU A 398 -0.06 -8.23 10.05
N THR A 399 -1.26 -7.66 9.93
CA THR A 399 -1.44 -6.23 9.67
C THR A 399 -1.80 -5.56 10.99
N TRP A 400 -1.12 -4.47 11.34
CA TRP A 400 -1.37 -3.74 12.57
C TRP A 400 -1.36 -2.24 12.36
N ASP A 401 -1.89 -1.53 13.35
CA ASP A 401 -1.83 -0.08 13.42
C ASP A 401 -0.50 0.37 14.06
N HIS A 402 0.38 0.94 13.23
CA HIS A 402 1.71 1.36 13.68
C HIS A 402 1.69 2.56 14.64
N ARG A 403 0.53 3.19 14.85
CA ARG A 403 0.34 4.19 15.90
C ARG A 403 0.30 3.58 17.30
N VAL A 404 0.00 2.27 17.39
CA VAL A 404 -0.22 1.56 18.67
C VAL A 404 1.04 0.83 19.12
N PHE A 405 1.72 0.14 18.22
CA PHE A 405 2.97 -0.57 18.52
C PHE A 405 3.88 -0.73 17.29
N ASP A 406 5.16 -0.96 17.56
CA ASP A 406 6.21 -1.03 16.56
C ASP A 406 6.39 -2.43 15.96
N GLY A 407 7.16 -2.49 14.86
CA GLY A 407 7.44 -3.73 14.14
C GLY A 407 8.14 -4.81 14.96
N SER A 408 8.94 -4.45 15.97
CA SER A 408 9.57 -5.41 16.91
C SER A 408 8.50 -6.18 17.69
N THR A 409 7.50 -5.50 18.24
CA THR A 409 6.38 -6.13 18.95
C THR A 409 5.57 -7.01 18.02
N ALA A 410 5.29 -6.54 16.78
CA ALA A 410 4.58 -7.32 15.76
C ALA A 410 5.30 -8.64 15.42
N LEU A 411 6.63 -8.59 15.26
CA LEU A 411 7.44 -9.78 14.95
C LEU A 411 7.56 -10.72 16.15
N LEU A 412 7.72 -10.20 17.37
CA LEU A 412 7.73 -11.03 18.58
C LEU A 412 6.39 -11.73 18.79
N PHE A 413 5.27 -11.04 18.59
CA PHE A 413 3.93 -11.62 18.62
C PHE A 413 3.76 -12.75 17.59
N LEU A 414 4.15 -12.53 16.34
CA LEU A 414 4.09 -13.56 15.30
C LEU A 414 5.00 -14.75 15.61
N ASN A 415 6.21 -14.49 16.16
CA ASN A 415 7.13 -15.56 16.54
C ASN A 415 6.63 -16.37 17.74
N SER A 416 5.91 -15.75 18.70
CA SER A 416 5.24 -16.49 19.77
C SER A 416 4.17 -17.44 19.22
N ILE A 417 3.35 -16.99 18.25
CA ILE A 417 2.38 -17.87 17.56
C ILE A 417 3.11 -18.99 16.83
N LYS A 418 4.16 -18.66 16.06
CA LYS A 418 4.96 -19.63 15.31
C LYS A 418 5.55 -20.70 16.24
N ASP A 419 6.22 -20.30 17.31
CA ASP A 419 6.83 -21.22 18.27
C ASP A 419 5.79 -22.19 18.86
N LYS A 420 4.63 -21.67 19.25
CA LYS A 420 3.53 -22.49 19.75
C LYS A 420 3.03 -23.49 18.70
N LEU A 421 2.91 -23.09 17.44
CA LEU A 421 2.44 -23.97 16.35
C LEU A 421 3.45 -25.07 16.01
N GLU A 422 4.73 -24.77 16.03
CA GLU A 422 5.81 -25.68 15.67
C GLU A 422 6.19 -26.64 16.80
N ASN A 423 6.24 -26.15 18.07
CA ASN A 423 6.89 -26.84 19.17
C ASN A 423 5.94 -27.38 20.26
N HIS A 424 4.67 -26.93 20.28
CA HIS A 424 3.72 -27.37 21.31
C HIS A 424 3.21 -28.81 21.08
N SER A 425 3.03 -29.55 22.19
CA SER A 425 2.39 -30.89 22.18
C SER A 425 0.88 -30.74 22.13
N TRP A 426 0.30 -30.77 20.94
CA TRP A 426 -1.14 -30.59 20.71
C TRP A 426 -2.02 -31.79 21.10
N VAL A 427 -1.40 -32.92 21.50
CA VAL A 427 -2.15 -34.14 21.86
C VAL A 427 -3.01 -33.91 23.11
N ASP A 428 -2.47 -33.21 24.09
CA ASP A 428 -3.13 -32.96 25.38
C ASP A 428 -4.31 -31.97 25.26
N ASP A 429 -4.22 -31.02 24.30
CA ASP A 429 -5.27 -30.00 24.06
C ASP A 429 -6.53 -30.58 23.38
N LEU A 430 -6.49 -31.84 22.93
CA LEU A 430 -7.60 -32.53 22.26
C LEU A 430 -8.47 -33.35 23.22
N ASN A 431 -8.07 -33.50 24.49
CA ASN A 431 -8.76 -34.30 25.50
C ASN A 431 -9.87 -33.54 26.26
#